data_0f84aa83551990e298cf11741994d30a
#
_entry.id   0f84aa83551990e298cf11741994d30a
#
_cell.length_a   1.000
_cell.length_b   1.000
_cell.length_c   1.000
_cell.angle_alpha   90.00
_cell.angle_beta   90.00
_cell.angle_gamma   90.00
#
_symmetry.space_group_name_H-M   'P 1'
#
loop_
_entity.id
_entity.type
_entity.pdbx_description
1 polymer ?
#
loop_
_entity_poly.entity_id
_entity_poly.type
_entity_poly.pdbx_seq_one_letter_code
_entity_poly.pdbx_strand_id
1 'polypeptide(L)'
;FAAMSMGVVAGMSADGSEPITTSYFLLILFSTILNSFASTVQFVGITAFHTQVADPVMGGTYMTLLNTISNLGGTWPRYFVLKMVDFFTVSMCRPPLDVDFNKIEKMLHMSNASLSLGECKSEAGLEHCSKIGGTCATIRDGYFATSTICIALGVVTFVFFIVPICRRLQRIAPSEWHIVSHAQKKH
;
A
#
# COMPACT_ATOMS: atom_id res chain seq x y z
N PHE A 1 5.75 4.78 10.12
CA PHE A 1 6.50 4.21 8.98
C PHE A 1 5.93 4.70 7.64
N ALA A 2 4.63 4.59 7.38
CA ALA A 2 4.03 5.08 6.12
C ALA A 2 4.35 6.56 5.84
N ALA A 3 4.28 7.43 6.85
CA ALA A 3 4.66 8.83 6.71
C ALA A 3 6.15 9.02 6.40
N MET A 4 7.01 8.17 6.97
CA MET A 4 8.44 8.18 6.70
C MET A 4 8.75 7.72 5.26
N SER A 5 8.08 6.69 4.77
CA SER A 5 8.21 6.26 3.38
C SER A 5 7.72 7.31 2.39
N MET A 6 6.65 8.04 2.71
CA MET A 6 6.21 9.20 1.91
C MET A 6 7.27 10.30 1.85
N GLY A 7 7.93 10.60 2.98
CA GLY A 7 9.02 11.57 3.04
C GLY A 7 10.22 11.16 2.18
N VAL A 8 10.58 9.88 2.21
CA VAL A 8 11.64 9.32 1.36
C VAL A 8 11.29 9.44 -0.11
N VAL A 9 10.08 9.07 -0.52
CA VAL A 9 9.62 9.17 -1.92
C VAL A 9 9.53 10.62 -2.37
N ALA A 10 9.06 11.54 -1.50
CA ALA A 10 8.98 12.96 -1.82
C ALA A 10 10.36 13.62 -2.05
N GLY A 11 11.40 13.09 -1.40
CA GLY A 11 12.78 13.56 -1.59
C GLY A 11 13.45 13.03 -2.88
N MET A 12 12.81 12.11 -3.58
CA MET A 12 13.34 11.58 -4.83
C MET A 12 12.94 12.52 -5.99
N SER A 13 13.93 13.08 -6.67
CA SER A 13 13.69 13.92 -7.85
C SER A 13 12.98 13.10 -8.93
N ALA A 14 11.87 13.63 -9.45
CA ALA A 14 11.06 12.96 -10.47
C ALA A 14 11.81 12.75 -11.81
N ASP A 15 12.89 13.47 -12.04
CA ASP A 15 13.62 13.46 -13.30
C ASP A 15 14.69 12.34 -13.42
N GLY A 16 15.00 11.63 -12.34
CA GLY A 16 15.98 10.52 -12.39
C GLY A 16 17.39 10.86 -12.92
N SER A 17 17.67 12.13 -13.16
CA SER A 17 18.89 12.62 -13.82
C SER A 17 20.01 12.96 -12.83
N GLU A 18 19.66 13.17 -11.56
CA GLU A 18 20.66 13.49 -10.54
C GLU A 18 21.20 12.20 -9.90
N PRO A 19 22.53 12.08 -9.72
CA PRO A 19 23.12 10.95 -9.03
C PRO A 19 22.62 10.93 -7.58
N ILE A 20 22.18 9.75 -7.12
CA ILE A 20 21.71 9.56 -5.75
C ILE A 20 22.82 9.96 -4.78
N THR A 21 22.60 11.02 -4.02
CA THR A 21 23.55 11.49 -3.00
C THR A 21 23.73 10.41 -1.93
N THR A 22 24.96 10.17 -1.50
CA THR A 22 25.29 9.17 -0.47
C THR A 22 24.45 9.32 0.80
N SER A 23 24.15 10.56 1.20
CA SER A 23 23.28 10.84 2.35
C SER A 23 21.86 10.34 2.14
N TYR A 24 21.32 10.50 0.93
CA TYR A 24 19.98 10.01 0.59
C TYR A 24 19.93 8.48 0.56
N PHE A 25 20.96 7.84 0.02
CA PHE A 25 21.09 6.38 0.05
C PHE A 25 21.11 5.83 1.49
N LEU A 26 21.90 6.45 2.38
CA LEU A 26 21.95 6.08 3.80
C LEU A 26 20.60 6.25 4.49
N LEU A 27 19.85 7.31 4.16
CA LEU A 27 18.50 7.54 4.69
C LEU A 27 17.53 6.43 4.25
N ILE A 28 17.57 6.01 2.98
CA ILE A 28 16.76 4.89 2.49
C ILE A 28 17.13 3.61 3.24
N LEU A 29 18.42 3.31 3.36
CA LEU A 29 18.91 2.12 4.06
C LEU A 29 18.45 2.09 5.52
N PHE A 30 18.61 3.19 6.24
CA PHE A 30 18.16 3.33 7.63
C PHE A 30 16.65 3.15 7.76
N SER A 31 15.88 3.79 6.88
CA SER A 31 14.42 3.66 6.82
C SER A 31 13.99 2.21 6.61
N THR A 32 14.65 1.50 5.71
CA THR A 32 14.35 0.09 5.41
C THR A 32 14.66 -0.82 6.59
N ILE A 33 15.80 -0.63 7.26
CA ILE A 33 16.18 -1.38 8.47
C ILE A 33 15.16 -1.15 9.59
N LEU A 34 14.78 0.11 9.82
CA LEU A 34 13.81 0.47 10.86
C LEU A 34 12.42 -0.12 10.58
N ASN A 35 11.99 -0.09 9.32
CA ASN A 35 10.73 -0.69 8.90
C ASN A 35 10.75 -2.22 9.08
N SER A 36 11.84 -2.89 8.73
CA SER A 36 12.02 -4.33 8.91
C SER A 36 11.99 -4.72 10.38
N PHE A 37 12.69 -3.97 11.23
CA PHE A 37 12.69 -4.18 12.67
C PHE A 37 11.27 -4.06 13.26
N ALA A 38 10.55 -3.00 12.92
CA ALA A 38 9.17 -2.80 13.41
C ALA A 38 8.22 -3.90 12.92
N SER A 39 8.35 -4.34 11.68
CA SER A 39 7.57 -5.45 11.11
C SER A 39 7.83 -6.75 11.87
N THR A 40 9.09 -7.03 12.22
CA THR A 40 9.47 -8.20 13.01
C THR A 40 8.87 -8.16 14.42
N VAL A 41 8.96 -7.01 15.09
CA VAL A 41 8.37 -6.83 16.43
C VAL A 41 6.86 -7.03 16.39
N GLN A 42 6.19 -6.49 15.38
CA GLN A 42 4.75 -6.67 15.19
C GLN A 42 4.38 -8.14 14.96
N PHE A 43 5.13 -8.84 14.11
CA PHE A 43 4.91 -10.26 13.83
C PHE A 43 5.08 -11.12 15.08
N VAL A 44 6.15 -10.89 15.86
CA VAL A 44 6.39 -11.61 17.13
C VAL A 44 5.28 -11.32 18.13
N GLY A 45 4.82 -10.07 18.25
CA GLY A 45 3.72 -9.70 19.15
C GLY A 45 2.41 -10.39 18.79
N ILE A 46 2.07 -10.44 17.50
CA ILE A 46 0.86 -11.15 17.03
C ILE A 46 0.97 -12.64 17.30
N THR A 47 2.13 -13.25 17.02
CA THR A 47 2.34 -14.70 17.26
C THR A 47 2.27 -15.03 18.75
N ALA A 48 2.86 -14.21 19.61
CA ALA A 48 2.77 -14.38 21.06
C ALA A 48 1.31 -14.27 21.57
N PHE A 49 0.53 -13.35 21.01
CA PHE A 49 -0.90 -13.25 21.32
C PHE A 49 -1.66 -14.52 20.87
N HIS A 50 -1.38 -15.02 19.67
CA HIS A 50 -1.99 -16.26 19.16
C HIS A 50 -1.70 -17.46 20.07
N THR A 51 -0.47 -17.58 20.60
CA THR A 51 -0.13 -18.68 21.52
C THR A 51 -0.85 -18.58 22.86
N GLN A 52 -1.14 -17.37 23.34
CA GLN A 52 -1.89 -17.18 24.59
C GLN A 52 -3.38 -17.49 24.45
N VAL A 53 -3.95 -17.27 23.27
CA VAL A 53 -5.38 -17.50 23.00
C VAL A 53 -5.64 -18.95 22.57
N ALA A 54 -4.65 -19.62 21.98
CA ALA A 54 -4.82 -20.99 21.50
C ALA A 54 -5.07 -21.97 22.64
N ASP A 55 -6.10 -22.83 22.48
CA ASP A 55 -6.42 -23.89 23.44
C ASP A 55 -5.32 -24.96 23.41
N PRO A 56 -4.78 -25.39 24.56
CA PRO A 56 -3.73 -26.41 24.63
C PRO A 56 -4.11 -27.76 23.98
N VAL A 57 -5.41 -28.11 23.96
CA VAL A 57 -5.90 -29.37 23.42
C VAL A 57 -5.93 -29.39 21.89
N MET A 58 -6.23 -28.24 21.25
CA MET A 58 -6.33 -28.10 19.81
C MET A 58 -5.38 -27.05 19.25
N GLY A 59 -4.29 -26.76 19.96
CA GLY A 59 -3.38 -25.67 19.69
C GLY A 59 -2.87 -25.58 18.25
N GLY A 60 -2.52 -26.71 17.63
CA GLY A 60 -2.01 -26.76 16.27
C GLY A 60 -3.02 -26.28 15.22
N THR A 61 -4.26 -26.74 15.30
CA THR A 61 -5.33 -26.32 14.37
C THR A 61 -5.71 -24.85 14.58
N TYR A 62 -5.76 -24.42 15.84
CA TYR A 62 -6.08 -23.05 16.18
C TYR A 62 -5.02 -22.06 15.67
N MET A 63 -3.75 -22.39 15.86
CA MET A 63 -2.62 -21.59 15.38
C MET A 63 -2.57 -21.47 13.86
N THR A 64 -2.83 -22.58 13.14
CA THR A 64 -2.90 -22.56 11.68
C THR A 64 -4.05 -21.69 11.19
N LEU A 65 -5.23 -21.79 11.79
CA LEU A 65 -6.38 -20.97 11.44
C LEU A 65 -6.11 -19.47 11.67
N LEU A 66 -5.62 -19.12 12.86
CA LEU A 66 -5.29 -17.73 13.19
C LEU A 66 -4.22 -17.15 12.27
N ASN A 67 -3.18 -17.92 11.96
CA ASN A 67 -2.13 -17.50 11.05
C ASN A 67 -2.65 -17.33 9.61
N THR A 68 -3.53 -18.21 9.15
CA THR A 68 -4.17 -18.10 7.83
C THR A 68 -5.02 -16.83 7.73
N ILE A 69 -5.83 -16.55 8.75
CA ILE A 69 -6.67 -15.33 8.80
C ILE A 69 -5.79 -14.07 8.84
N SER A 70 -4.70 -14.09 9.62
CA SER A 70 -3.76 -12.97 9.68
C SER A 70 -3.09 -12.70 8.33
N ASN A 71 -2.66 -13.74 7.63
CA ASN A 71 -2.07 -13.63 6.29
C ASN A 71 -3.08 -13.14 5.25
N LEU A 72 -4.32 -13.64 5.31
CA LEU A 72 -5.40 -13.17 4.45
C LEU A 72 -5.64 -11.68 4.68
N GLY A 73 -5.72 -11.24 5.95
CA GLY A 73 -5.88 -9.84 6.32
C GLY A 73 -4.76 -8.91 5.81
N GLY A 74 -3.53 -9.45 5.63
CA GLY A 74 -2.39 -8.71 5.08
C GLY A 74 -2.32 -8.68 3.55
N THR A 75 -2.91 -9.67 2.88
CA THR A 75 -2.71 -9.85 1.43
C THR A 75 -3.75 -9.11 0.60
N TRP A 76 -5.02 -9.24 0.94
CA TRP A 76 -6.08 -8.67 0.10
C TRP A 76 -6.14 -7.13 0.12
N PRO A 77 -5.79 -6.37 1.20
CA PRO A 77 -5.77 -4.92 1.13
C PRO A 77 -4.75 -4.39 0.13
N ARG A 78 -3.64 -5.12 -0.12
CA ARG A 78 -2.62 -4.71 -1.10
C ARG A 78 -3.19 -4.55 -2.51
N TYR A 79 -4.12 -5.43 -2.89
CA TYR A 79 -4.79 -5.33 -4.19
C TYR A 79 -5.58 -4.02 -4.32
N PHE A 80 -6.31 -3.63 -3.26
CA PHE A 80 -7.07 -2.38 -3.26
C PHE A 80 -6.16 -1.16 -3.28
N VAL A 81 -5.08 -1.19 -2.51
CA VAL A 81 -4.08 -0.10 -2.50
C VAL A 81 -3.49 0.11 -3.90
N LEU A 82 -3.09 -0.96 -4.59
CA LEU A 82 -2.58 -0.88 -5.95
C LEU A 82 -3.60 -0.31 -6.92
N LYS A 83 -4.86 -0.76 -6.83
CA LYS A 83 -5.96 -0.21 -7.65
C LYS A 83 -6.22 1.26 -7.36
N MET A 84 -6.13 1.69 -6.10
CA MET A 84 -6.28 3.10 -5.72
C MET A 84 -5.13 3.95 -6.26
N VAL A 85 -3.89 3.49 -6.16
CA VAL A 85 -2.73 4.19 -6.74
C VAL A 85 -2.94 4.38 -8.23
N ASP A 86 -3.30 3.31 -8.94
CA ASP A 86 -3.59 3.36 -10.37
C ASP A 86 -4.73 4.34 -10.68
N PHE A 87 -5.80 4.32 -9.90
CA PHE A 87 -6.94 5.22 -10.09
C PHE A 87 -6.57 6.70 -9.94
N PHE A 88 -5.75 7.05 -8.96
CA PHE A 88 -5.33 8.44 -8.68
C PHE A 88 -4.15 8.91 -9.52
N THR A 89 -3.43 8.00 -10.20
CA THR A 89 -2.32 8.36 -11.06
C THR A 89 -2.84 8.90 -12.40
N VAL A 90 -2.38 10.08 -12.76
CA VAL A 90 -2.70 10.73 -14.04
C VAL A 90 -1.42 10.87 -14.84
N SER A 91 -1.36 10.21 -15.99
CA SER A 91 -0.26 10.28 -16.94
C SER A 91 -0.72 10.96 -18.22
N MET A 92 0.05 11.92 -18.71
CA MET A 92 -0.23 12.62 -19.96
C MET A 92 0.90 12.46 -20.96
N CYS A 93 0.54 12.44 -22.25
CA CYS A 93 1.47 12.43 -23.34
C CYS A 93 2.13 13.79 -23.53
N ARG A 94 3.47 13.85 -23.48
CA ARG A 94 4.26 15.02 -23.87
C ARG A 94 4.77 14.81 -25.30
N PRO A 95 4.31 15.60 -26.28
CA PRO A 95 4.86 15.59 -27.62
C PRO A 95 6.31 16.08 -27.58
N PRO A 96 7.19 15.57 -28.46
CA PRO A 96 8.53 16.10 -28.63
C PRO A 96 8.49 17.57 -29.12
N LEU A 97 9.46 18.36 -28.69
CA LEU A 97 9.51 19.81 -28.94
C LEU A 97 9.65 20.20 -30.45
N ASP A 98 9.95 19.23 -31.32
CA ASP A 98 10.23 19.44 -32.74
C ASP A 98 9.04 19.12 -33.70
N VAL A 99 7.84 18.87 -33.19
CA VAL A 99 6.71 18.50 -34.06
C VAL A 99 5.87 19.74 -34.39
N ASP A 100 5.76 20.05 -35.68
CA ASP A 100 4.86 21.06 -36.23
C ASP A 100 3.42 20.83 -35.76
N PHE A 101 2.84 21.79 -35.04
CA PHE A 101 1.47 21.79 -34.53
C PHE A 101 0.42 21.47 -35.63
N ASN A 102 0.67 21.87 -36.87
CA ASN A 102 -0.20 21.59 -38.03
C ASN A 102 -0.29 20.10 -38.39
N LYS A 103 0.71 19.32 -38.05
CA LYS A 103 0.73 17.88 -38.32
C LYS A 103 -0.05 17.12 -37.25
N ILE A 104 -0.07 17.60 -36.02
CA ILE A 104 -0.82 17.04 -34.90
C ILE A 104 -2.32 17.27 -35.13
N GLU A 105 -2.72 18.47 -35.56
CA GLU A 105 -4.11 18.82 -35.84
C GLU A 105 -4.71 17.98 -36.97
N LYS A 106 -3.92 17.67 -38.00
CA LYS A 106 -4.34 16.85 -39.12
C LYS A 106 -4.49 15.37 -38.76
N MET A 107 -3.69 14.84 -37.84
CA MET A 107 -3.85 13.49 -37.29
C MET A 107 -5.02 13.39 -36.34
N LEU A 108 -5.33 14.46 -35.59
CA LEU A 108 -6.46 14.55 -34.69
C LEU A 108 -7.80 14.49 -35.43
N HIS A 109 -7.90 15.18 -36.56
CA HIS A 109 -9.09 15.18 -37.41
C HIS A 109 -9.36 13.83 -38.11
N MET A 110 -8.33 13.00 -38.29
CA MET A 110 -8.48 11.69 -38.94
C MET A 110 -8.87 10.57 -37.97
N SER A 111 -8.69 10.73 -36.66
CA SER A 111 -9.18 9.78 -35.67
C SER A 111 -10.45 10.31 -35.05
N ASN A 112 -11.59 9.72 -35.45
CA ASN A 112 -12.95 10.00 -34.94
C ASN A 112 -13.14 9.61 -33.45
N ALA A 113 -12.06 9.54 -32.68
CA ALA A 113 -12.09 9.30 -31.28
C ALA A 113 -11.90 10.65 -30.56
N SER A 114 -12.94 11.10 -29.90
CA SER A 114 -12.92 12.14 -28.86
C SER A 114 -12.06 11.68 -27.65
N LEU A 115 -10.90 11.07 -27.93
CA LEU A 115 -9.91 10.70 -26.94
C LEU A 115 -9.14 11.97 -26.64
N SER A 116 -9.31 12.50 -25.44
CA SER A 116 -8.56 13.64 -24.93
C SER A 116 -7.07 13.44 -25.24
N LEU A 117 -6.49 14.40 -25.95
CA LEU A 117 -5.10 14.46 -26.39
C LEU A 117 -4.18 14.53 -25.16
N GLY A 118 -4.05 13.48 -24.41
CA GLY A 118 -3.29 13.54 -23.17
C GLY A 118 -3.28 12.31 -22.31
N GLU A 119 -4.18 11.37 -22.50
CA GLU A 119 -4.27 10.25 -21.57
C GLU A 119 -3.38 9.07 -22.00
N CYS A 120 -2.28 8.84 -21.25
CA CYS A 120 -1.39 7.68 -21.40
C CYS A 120 -1.76 6.49 -20.51
N LYS A 121 -2.96 6.48 -19.93
CA LYS A 121 -3.34 5.46 -18.95
C LYS A 121 -3.86 4.18 -19.60
N SER A 122 -4.50 4.28 -20.77
CA SER A 122 -4.97 3.13 -21.54
C SER A 122 -3.90 2.64 -22.50
N GLU A 123 -3.90 1.33 -22.83
CA GLU A 123 -3.00 0.76 -23.85
C GLU A 123 -3.14 1.50 -25.19
N ALA A 124 -4.35 1.88 -25.56
CA ALA A 124 -4.61 2.69 -26.75
C ALA A 124 -3.99 4.08 -26.68
N GLY A 125 -4.00 4.72 -25.50
CA GLY A 125 -3.39 6.03 -25.28
C GLY A 125 -1.86 5.96 -25.34
N LEU A 126 -1.28 4.90 -24.78
CA LEU A 126 0.15 4.63 -24.81
C LEU A 126 0.65 4.40 -26.26
N GLU A 127 -0.06 3.57 -27.02
CA GLU A 127 0.23 3.30 -28.44
C GLU A 127 0.10 4.56 -29.29
N HIS A 128 -0.92 5.36 -29.03
CA HIS A 128 -1.12 6.64 -29.73
C HIS A 128 0.00 7.63 -29.44
N CYS A 129 0.40 7.76 -28.15
CA CYS A 129 1.50 8.62 -27.74
C CYS A 129 2.84 8.18 -28.37
N SER A 130 3.10 6.88 -28.42
CA SER A 130 4.32 6.34 -29.07
C SER A 130 4.34 6.57 -30.58
N LYS A 131 3.21 6.48 -31.26
CA LYS A 131 3.09 6.77 -32.72
C LYS A 131 3.38 8.23 -33.06
N ILE A 132 3.12 9.15 -32.14
CA ILE A 132 3.41 10.60 -32.30
C ILE A 132 4.88 10.89 -31.92
N GLY A 133 5.63 9.88 -31.40
CA GLY A 133 6.98 10.10 -30.88
C GLY A 133 7.00 10.81 -29.53
N GLY A 134 5.86 10.88 -28.85
CA GLY A 134 5.74 11.49 -27.53
C GLY A 134 6.20 10.58 -26.41
N THR A 135 6.47 11.16 -25.26
CA THR A 135 6.80 10.44 -24.01
C THR A 135 5.67 10.61 -23.00
N CYS A 136 5.24 9.50 -22.39
CA CYS A 136 4.25 9.54 -21.32
C CYS A 136 4.91 10.00 -20.02
N ALA A 137 4.49 11.18 -19.53
CA ALA A 137 4.95 11.72 -18.25
C ALA A 137 3.82 11.66 -17.23
N THR A 138 4.15 11.19 -16.02
CA THR A 138 3.21 11.22 -14.89
C THR A 138 3.13 12.64 -14.35
N ILE A 139 1.95 13.27 -14.45
CA ILE A 139 1.73 14.62 -13.94
C ILE A 139 1.30 14.59 -12.47
N ARG A 140 0.50 13.59 -12.10
CA ARG A 140 0.04 13.42 -10.74
C ARG A 140 0.28 11.98 -10.31
N ASP A 141 1.10 11.83 -9.29
CA ASP A 141 1.37 10.53 -8.68
C ASP A 141 0.25 10.19 -7.68
N GLY A 142 -0.43 9.09 -7.93
CA GLY A 142 -1.49 8.56 -7.05
C GLY A 142 -0.96 8.03 -5.72
N TYR A 143 0.35 7.81 -5.60
CA TYR A 143 0.96 7.27 -4.39
C TYR A 143 0.69 8.14 -3.16
N PHE A 144 0.90 9.45 -3.25
CA PHE A 144 0.69 10.36 -2.12
C PHE A 144 -0.75 10.42 -1.66
N ALA A 145 -1.70 10.50 -2.62
CA ALA A 145 -3.12 10.53 -2.32
C ALA A 145 -3.57 9.23 -1.63
N THR A 146 -3.18 8.09 -2.20
CA THR A 146 -3.51 6.76 -1.65
C THR A 146 -2.88 6.55 -0.27
N SER A 147 -1.61 6.90 -0.11
CA SER A 147 -0.90 6.77 1.17
C SER A 147 -1.56 7.61 2.28
N THR A 148 -1.95 8.84 1.96
CA THR A 148 -2.66 9.72 2.91
C THR A 148 -3.99 9.13 3.34
N ILE A 149 -4.78 8.62 2.40
CA ILE A 149 -6.06 7.95 2.67
C ILE A 149 -5.84 6.70 3.55
N CYS A 150 -4.85 5.87 3.22
CA CYS A 150 -4.53 4.67 3.99
C CYS A 150 -4.07 4.99 5.42
N ILE A 151 -3.27 6.05 5.61
CA ILE A 151 -2.86 6.51 6.94
C ILE A 151 -4.08 6.97 7.74
N ALA A 152 -4.95 7.80 7.15
CA ALA A 152 -6.15 8.28 7.80
C ALA A 152 -7.09 7.13 8.23
N LEU A 153 -7.36 6.20 7.31
CA LEU A 153 -8.16 4.99 7.59
C LEU A 153 -7.52 4.13 8.68
N GLY A 154 -6.19 3.95 8.64
CA GLY A 154 -5.44 3.20 9.65
C GLY A 154 -5.57 3.83 11.04
N VAL A 155 -5.42 5.14 11.15
CA VAL A 155 -5.58 5.87 12.43
C VAL A 155 -7.01 5.75 12.95
N VAL A 156 -8.01 5.95 12.10
CA VAL A 156 -9.43 5.81 12.47
C VAL A 156 -9.72 4.40 12.97
N THR A 157 -9.30 3.38 12.22
CA THR A 157 -9.49 1.98 12.63
C THR A 157 -8.76 1.67 13.95
N PHE A 158 -7.56 2.17 14.12
CA PHE A 158 -6.80 1.98 15.34
C PHE A 158 -7.50 2.58 16.55
N VAL A 159 -7.92 3.84 16.48
CA VAL A 159 -8.52 4.56 17.61
C VAL A 159 -9.91 4.04 17.95
N PHE A 160 -10.76 3.81 16.94
CA PHE A 160 -12.17 3.47 17.17
C PHE A 160 -12.45 1.98 17.33
N PHE A 161 -11.61 1.11 16.76
CA PHE A 161 -11.82 -0.34 16.82
C PHE A 161 -10.76 -1.05 17.66
N ILE A 162 -9.46 -0.85 17.34
CA ILE A 162 -8.41 -1.65 17.97
C ILE A 162 -8.25 -1.29 19.43
N VAL A 163 -8.14 -0.01 19.77
CA VAL A 163 -7.95 0.44 21.17
C VAL A 163 -9.10 0.00 22.10
N PRO A 164 -10.39 0.19 21.76
CA PRO A 164 -11.47 -0.25 22.66
C PRO A 164 -11.57 -1.77 22.76
N ILE A 165 -11.31 -2.51 21.68
CA ILE A 165 -11.30 -3.97 21.71
C ILE A 165 -10.15 -4.47 22.60
N CYS A 166 -8.94 -3.97 22.43
CA CYS A 166 -7.81 -4.33 23.28
C CYS A 166 -8.05 -4.04 24.76
N ARG A 167 -8.64 -2.87 25.07
CA ARG A 167 -9.00 -2.53 26.46
C ARG A 167 -10.05 -3.47 27.03
N ARG A 168 -10.99 -3.95 26.24
CA ARG A 168 -11.96 -4.97 26.65
C ARG A 168 -11.29 -6.31 26.92
N LEU A 169 -10.45 -6.76 26.00
CA LEU A 169 -9.75 -8.04 26.14
C LEU A 169 -8.83 -8.07 27.35
N GLN A 170 -8.12 -6.98 27.65
CA GLN A 170 -7.26 -6.89 28.83
C GLN A 170 -8.00 -6.97 30.18
N ARG A 171 -9.31 -6.74 30.19
CA ARG A 171 -10.15 -6.87 31.41
C ARG A 171 -10.62 -8.30 31.66
N ILE A 172 -10.53 -9.16 30.66
CA ILE A 172 -10.94 -10.56 30.76
C ILE A 172 -9.78 -11.37 31.35
N ALA A 173 -10.04 -12.13 32.40
CA ALA A 173 -9.01 -12.96 33.01
C ALA A 173 -8.53 -14.04 32.01
N PRO A 174 -7.21 -14.31 31.92
CA PRO A 174 -6.68 -15.35 30.99
C PRO A 174 -7.32 -16.73 31.17
N SER A 175 -7.81 -17.04 32.36
CA SER A 175 -8.51 -18.29 32.66
C SER A 175 -9.86 -18.43 31.97
N GLU A 176 -10.47 -17.32 31.53
CA GLU A 176 -11.77 -17.35 30.83
C GLU A 176 -11.60 -17.55 29.31
N TRP A 177 -10.38 -17.46 28.81
CA TRP A 177 -10.08 -17.63 27.38
C TRP A 177 -9.97 -19.10 26.96
N HIS A 178 -9.82 -20.03 27.93
CA HIS A 178 -9.71 -21.45 27.67
C HIS A 178 -11.01 -22.18 28.06
N ILE A 179 -11.63 -22.81 27.08
CA ILE A 179 -12.90 -23.55 27.26
C ILE A 179 -12.73 -24.73 28.21
N VAL A 180 -11.54 -25.36 28.23
CA VAL A 180 -11.26 -26.58 29.01
C VAL A 180 -11.16 -26.31 30.51
N SER A 181 -10.83 -25.09 30.95
CA SER A 181 -10.72 -24.78 32.37
C SER A 181 -12.07 -24.87 33.11
N HIS A 182 -13.18 -24.68 32.40
CA HIS A 182 -14.52 -24.79 33.01
C HIS A 182 -15.00 -26.25 33.17
N ALA A 183 -14.54 -27.16 32.33
CA ALA A 183 -14.91 -28.56 32.42
C ALA A 183 -14.20 -29.29 33.58
N GLN A 184 -12.95 -28.94 33.87
CA GLN A 184 -12.17 -29.55 34.97
C GLN A 184 -12.58 -29.03 36.36
N LYS A 185 -13.29 -27.90 36.47
CA LYS A 185 -13.73 -27.36 37.78
C LYS A 185 -15.05 -27.96 38.26
N LYS A 186 -15.69 -28.85 37.47
CA LYS A 186 -16.95 -29.54 37.80
C LYS A 186 -16.81 -30.98 38.25
N HIS A 187 -15.60 -31.47 38.37
CA HIS A 187 -15.26 -32.80 38.96
C HIS A 187 -14.40 -32.57 40.21
#